data_ff984bccaa5f3389e52b8fae0b31f59a
#
_entry.id   ff984bccaa5f3389e52b8fae0b31f59a
#
_cell.length_a   1.000
_cell.length_b   1.000
_cell.length_c   1.000
_cell.angle_alpha   90.00
_cell.angle_beta   90.00
_cell.angle_gamma   90.00
#
_symmetry.space_group_name_H-M   'P 1'
#
loop_
_entity.id
_entity.type
_entity.pdbx_description
1 polymer ?
#
loop_
_entity_poly.entity_id
_entity_poly.type
_entity_poly.pdbx_seq_one_letter_code
_entity_poly.pdbx_strand_id
1 'polypeptide(L)'
;NLKDAINKTISFTNPNGKQYELNEETATLMIRPRGWHLIEKHILVNGEPISASIFDFGIYFYHNAKALIASGTGPYYYLPKLENHLEARLWNNVFNMAQDELGIPRGSIKATVLIETILAAFEMDEILYELREHSAGLNCGRWDYIFSFIKKFRNRTDFVLPDRSLVTMDCHFLQSYVNLLVHTCHKRGAHAMGGMAAQIPIKNDPIANEIALSKVKEDKEREA
;
A
#
# COMPACT_ATOMS: atom_id res chain seq x y z
N ASN A 1 3.05 -12.84 -15.46
CA ASN A 1 2.37 -13.33 -14.24
C ASN A 1 1.16 -12.47 -13.84
N LEU A 2 1.27 -11.11 -13.72
CA LEU A 2 0.11 -10.26 -13.39
C LEU A 2 -0.95 -10.30 -14.50
N LYS A 3 -0.54 -10.24 -15.76
CA LYS A 3 -1.45 -10.39 -16.90
C LYS A 3 -2.17 -11.74 -16.87
N ASP A 4 -1.44 -12.81 -16.58
CA ASP A 4 -2.02 -14.16 -16.50
C ASP A 4 -2.98 -14.29 -15.30
N ALA A 5 -2.67 -13.62 -14.17
CA ALA A 5 -3.57 -13.56 -13.01
C ALA A 5 -4.88 -12.82 -13.35
N ILE A 6 -4.80 -11.67 -14.05
CA ILE A 6 -5.98 -10.90 -14.46
C ILE A 6 -6.83 -11.66 -15.46
N ASN A 7 -6.20 -12.37 -16.39
CA ASN A 7 -6.87 -13.22 -17.38
C ASN A 7 -7.32 -14.58 -16.79
N LYS A 8 -7.04 -14.85 -15.51
CA LYS A 8 -7.32 -16.13 -14.82
C LYS A 8 -6.69 -17.34 -15.49
N THR A 9 -5.54 -17.15 -16.16
CA THR A 9 -4.80 -18.20 -16.86
C THR A 9 -3.56 -18.66 -16.08
N ILE A 10 -3.27 -18.02 -14.95
CA ILE A 10 -2.12 -18.39 -14.12
C ILE A 10 -2.36 -19.72 -13.43
N SER A 11 -1.42 -20.62 -13.56
CA SER A 11 -1.40 -21.90 -12.85
C SER A 11 0.03 -22.27 -12.51
N PHE A 12 0.20 -23.11 -11.50
CA PHE A 12 1.50 -23.63 -11.10
C PHE A 12 1.35 -25.05 -10.55
N THR A 13 2.21 -25.95 -11.01
CA THR A 13 2.32 -27.29 -10.46
C THR A 13 3.67 -27.42 -9.74
N ASN A 14 3.66 -27.72 -8.45
CA ASN A 14 4.89 -27.88 -7.70
C ASN A 14 5.56 -29.25 -8.03
N PRO A 15 6.83 -29.46 -7.64
CA PRO A 15 7.53 -30.71 -7.87
C PRO A 15 6.87 -31.97 -7.29
N ASN A 16 6.00 -31.81 -6.28
CA ASN A 16 5.24 -32.87 -5.64
C ASN A 16 3.91 -33.19 -6.35
N GLY A 17 3.65 -32.57 -7.51
CA GLY A 17 2.44 -32.77 -8.30
C GLY A 17 1.20 -31.95 -7.81
N LYS A 18 1.31 -31.17 -6.77
CA LYS A 18 0.20 -30.32 -6.32
C LYS A 18 0.03 -29.15 -7.28
N GLN A 19 -1.20 -28.98 -7.78
CA GLN A 19 -1.60 -27.89 -8.65
C GLN A 19 -2.15 -26.72 -7.84
N TYR A 20 -1.87 -25.52 -8.34
CA TYR A 20 -2.39 -24.24 -7.82
C TYR A 20 -2.95 -23.47 -9.00
N GLU A 21 -4.17 -23.02 -8.85
CA GLU A 21 -4.90 -22.18 -9.80
C GLU A 21 -5.75 -21.17 -9.04
N LEU A 22 -6.23 -20.14 -9.73
CA LEU A 22 -7.12 -19.17 -9.12
C LEU A 22 -8.53 -19.75 -9.02
N ASN A 23 -9.22 -19.44 -7.93
CA ASN A 23 -10.65 -19.72 -7.80
C ASN A 23 -11.46 -18.91 -8.82
N GLU A 24 -12.69 -19.31 -9.08
CA GLU A 24 -13.64 -18.55 -9.93
C GLU A 24 -13.86 -17.14 -9.37
N GLU A 25 -14.08 -17.04 -8.05
CA GLU A 25 -14.17 -15.79 -7.33
C GLU A 25 -12.83 -15.50 -6.64
N THR A 26 -12.25 -14.35 -6.97
CA THR A 26 -10.98 -13.89 -6.40
C THR A 26 -11.18 -12.53 -5.74
N ALA A 27 -10.36 -12.22 -4.75
CA ALA A 27 -10.27 -10.87 -4.20
C ALA A 27 -9.83 -9.89 -5.30
N THR A 28 -10.34 -8.67 -5.23
CA THR A 28 -9.93 -7.58 -6.12
C THR A 28 -8.44 -7.29 -5.96
N LEU A 29 -7.72 -7.25 -7.07
CA LEU A 29 -6.29 -6.99 -7.07
C LEU A 29 -6.01 -5.50 -6.84
N MET A 30 -5.10 -5.24 -5.93
CA MET A 30 -4.51 -3.92 -5.70
C MET A 30 -3.00 -4.03 -5.89
N ILE A 31 -2.45 -3.27 -6.83
CA ILE A 31 -1.06 -3.38 -7.24
C ILE A 31 -0.19 -2.37 -6.52
N ARG A 32 0.90 -2.84 -5.94
CA ARG A 32 1.88 -2.00 -5.28
C ARG A 32 3.09 -1.77 -6.19
N PRO A 33 3.22 -0.60 -6.84
CA PRO A 33 4.43 -0.26 -7.58
C PRO A 33 5.62 -0.11 -6.62
N ARG A 34 6.83 -0.21 -7.12
CA ARG A 34 8.04 0.10 -6.33
C ARG A 34 7.99 1.54 -5.82
N GLY A 35 8.63 1.79 -4.68
CA GLY A 35 8.67 3.12 -4.08
C GLY A 35 9.48 4.13 -4.92
N TRP A 36 9.22 5.43 -4.74
CA TRP A 36 9.87 6.53 -5.44
C TRP A 36 11.40 6.53 -5.38
N HIS A 37 11.98 5.97 -4.32
CA HIS A 37 13.42 5.91 -4.08
C HIS A 37 14.13 4.85 -4.94
N LEU A 38 13.40 4.06 -5.71
CA LEU A 38 13.96 2.98 -6.53
C LEU A 38 14.05 3.37 -8.01
N ILE A 39 15.13 2.93 -8.64
CA ILE A 39 15.44 3.18 -10.04
C ILE A 39 15.40 1.86 -10.81
N GLU A 40 14.80 1.87 -12.01
CA GLU A 40 14.86 0.77 -12.96
C GLU A 40 16.09 0.94 -13.86
N LYS A 41 17.21 0.37 -13.40
CA LYS A 41 18.52 0.54 -14.05
C LYS A 41 18.69 -0.19 -15.36
N HIS A 42 17.79 -1.13 -15.69
CA HIS A 42 17.87 -1.92 -16.91
C HIS A 42 17.14 -1.25 -18.09
N ILE A 43 16.41 -0.17 -17.83
CA ILE A 43 15.68 0.58 -18.84
C ILE A 43 16.17 2.02 -18.84
N LEU A 44 16.65 2.46 -19.98
CA LEU A 44 17.17 3.81 -20.18
C LEU A 44 16.26 4.61 -21.10
N VAL A 45 16.00 5.85 -20.73
CA VAL A 45 15.37 6.85 -21.59
C VAL A 45 16.36 8.01 -21.76
N ASN A 46 16.73 8.30 -23.00
CA ASN A 46 17.78 9.29 -23.31
C ASN A 46 19.12 9.03 -22.59
N GLY A 47 19.45 7.75 -22.36
CA GLY A 47 20.69 7.35 -21.70
C GLY A 47 20.62 7.32 -20.16
N GLU A 48 19.53 7.76 -19.56
CA GLU A 48 19.33 7.81 -18.11
C GLU A 48 18.37 6.72 -17.62
N PRO A 49 18.65 6.06 -16.47
CA PRO A 49 17.73 5.12 -15.85
C PRO A 49 16.42 5.78 -15.44
N ILE A 50 15.32 5.06 -15.62
CA ILE A 50 13.98 5.58 -15.30
C ILE A 50 13.56 5.25 -13.86
N SER A 51 12.55 5.98 -13.36
CA SER A 51 11.89 5.66 -12.10
C SER A 51 11.28 4.27 -12.15
N ALA A 52 11.65 3.40 -11.21
CA ALA A 52 11.04 2.07 -11.08
C ALA A 52 9.54 2.14 -10.77
N SER A 53 9.13 3.14 -10.00
CA SER A 53 7.74 3.35 -9.62
C SER A 53 6.85 3.66 -10.82
N ILE A 54 7.28 4.60 -11.67
CA ILE A 54 6.56 4.98 -12.89
C ILE A 54 6.57 3.84 -13.91
N PHE A 55 7.68 3.11 -14.01
CA PHE A 55 7.76 1.94 -14.89
C PHE A 55 6.75 0.86 -14.50
N ASP A 56 6.71 0.47 -13.22
CA ASP A 56 5.78 -0.55 -12.73
C ASP A 56 4.33 -0.13 -12.95
N PHE A 57 4.00 1.13 -12.62
CA PHE A 57 2.69 1.70 -12.85
C PHE A 57 2.31 1.68 -14.32
N GLY A 58 3.16 2.25 -15.18
CA GLY A 58 2.85 2.46 -16.60
C GLY A 58 2.65 1.14 -17.35
N ILE A 59 3.55 0.17 -17.17
CA ILE A 59 3.43 -1.15 -17.80
C ILE A 59 2.18 -1.89 -17.34
N TYR A 60 1.90 -1.87 -16.03
CA TYR A 60 0.70 -2.51 -15.51
C TYR A 60 -0.57 -1.85 -16.03
N PHE A 61 -0.65 -0.52 -15.98
CA PHE A 61 -1.80 0.25 -16.45
C PHE A 61 -2.07 0.03 -17.93
N TYR A 62 -1.05 0.19 -18.76
CA TYR A 62 -1.16 0.02 -20.20
C TYR A 62 -1.73 -1.34 -20.61
N HIS A 63 -1.22 -2.41 -20.00
CA HIS A 63 -1.63 -3.76 -20.39
C HIS A 63 -2.95 -4.22 -19.81
N ASN A 64 -3.41 -3.66 -18.69
CA ASN A 64 -4.46 -4.29 -17.89
C ASN A 64 -5.66 -3.39 -17.60
N ALA A 65 -5.53 -2.06 -17.68
CA ALA A 65 -6.58 -1.16 -17.21
C ALA A 65 -7.92 -1.39 -17.92
N LYS A 66 -7.93 -1.50 -19.24
CA LYS A 66 -9.17 -1.72 -20.01
C LYS A 66 -9.81 -3.07 -19.69
N ALA A 67 -9.01 -4.12 -19.53
CA ALA A 67 -9.52 -5.45 -19.17
C ALA A 67 -10.13 -5.47 -17.77
N LEU A 68 -9.48 -4.81 -16.80
CA LEU A 68 -9.98 -4.69 -15.43
C LEU A 68 -11.30 -3.93 -15.38
N ILE A 69 -11.41 -2.81 -16.09
CA ILE A 69 -12.65 -2.04 -16.17
C ILE A 69 -13.75 -2.86 -16.83
N ALA A 70 -13.46 -3.56 -17.92
CA ALA A 70 -14.42 -4.42 -18.60
C ALA A 70 -14.91 -5.59 -17.75
N SER A 71 -14.11 -6.07 -16.81
CA SER A 71 -14.49 -7.11 -15.84
C SER A 71 -15.24 -6.59 -14.62
N GLY A 72 -15.60 -5.31 -14.57
CA GLY A 72 -16.35 -4.70 -13.45
C GLY A 72 -15.48 -4.34 -12.24
N THR A 73 -14.15 -4.39 -12.39
CA THR A 73 -13.20 -3.91 -11.37
C THR A 73 -12.51 -2.63 -11.83
N GLY A 74 -11.31 -2.34 -11.38
CA GLY A 74 -10.55 -1.17 -11.82
C GLY A 74 -9.06 -1.34 -11.63
N PRO A 75 -8.27 -0.42 -12.21
CA PRO A 75 -6.84 -0.34 -11.97
C PRO A 75 -6.58 0.26 -10.58
N TYR A 76 -6.45 -0.60 -9.58
CA TYR A 76 -6.29 -0.20 -8.19
C TYR A 76 -4.84 -0.30 -7.76
N TYR A 77 -4.39 0.72 -7.03
CA TYR A 77 -2.99 0.87 -6.62
C TYR A 77 -2.83 1.05 -5.11
N TYR A 78 -1.67 0.63 -4.63
CA TYR A 78 -1.25 0.75 -3.26
C TYR A 78 0.09 1.49 -3.24
N LEU A 79 0.07 2.80 -2.95
CA LEU A 79 1.22 3.69 -3.15
C LEU A 79 2.13 3.71 -1.92
N PRO A 80 3.38 3.22 -2.04
CA PRO A 80 4.32 3.18 -0.93
C PRO A 80 5.20 4.43 -0.85
N LYS A 81 5.77 4.66 0.32
CA LYS A 81 6.92 5.53 0.57
C LYS A 81 6.72 7.03 0.28
N LEU A 82 5.49 7.53 0.21
CA LEU A 82 5.25 8.96 0.14
C LEU A 82 5.74 9.63 1.43
N GLU A 83 6.38 10.79 1.27
CA GLU A 83 6.82 11.63 2.38
C GLU A 83 6.03 12.96 2.47
N ASN A 84 5.36 13.39 1.40
CA ASN A 84 4.62 14.65 1.38
C ASN A 84 3.50 14.68 0.32
N HIS A 85 2.69 15.73 0.35
CA HIS A 85 1.57 15.94 -0.57
C HIS A 85 2.02 16.26 -2.01
N LEU A 86 3.21 16.78 -2.24
CA LEU A 86 3.71 17.04 -3.60
C LEU A 86 3.96 15.74 -4.36
N GLU A 87 4.40 14.69 -3.67
CA GLU A 87 4.51 13.36 -4.26
C GLU A 87 3.13 12.76 -4.58
N ALA A 88 2.12 13.03 -3.75
CA ALA A 88 0.73 12.68 -4.04
C ALA A 88 0.20 13.44 -5.26
N ARG A 89 0.51 14.74 -5.40
CA ARG A 89 0.20 15.56 -6.59
C ARG A 89 0.87 14.99 -7.84
N LEU A 90 2.12 14.58 -7.74
CA LEU A 90 2.83 13.94 -8.86
C LEU A 90 2.11 12.67 -9.31
N TRP A 91 1.69 11.81 -8.37
CA TRP A 91 0.87 10.65 -8.69
C TRP A 91 -0.44 11.03 -9.36
N ASN A 92 -1.14 12.04 -8.87
CA ASN A 92 -2.38 12.51 -9.50
C ASN A 92 -2.16 12.97 -10.95
N ASN A 93 -1.06 13.70 -11.21
CA ASN A 93 -0.71 14.11 -12.56
C ASN A 93 -0.41 12.92 -13.47
N VAL A 94 0.34 11.93 -12.97
CA VAL A 94 0.64 10.68 -13.70
C VAL A 94 -0.65 9.91 -14.00
N PHE A 95 -1.57 9.80 -13.05
CA PHE A 95 -2.85 9.11 -13.23
C PHE A 95 -3.72 9.80 -14.28
N ASN A 96 -3.83 11.13 -14.22
CA ASN A 96 -4.59 11.89 -15.20
C ASN A 96 -4.03 11.72 -16.60
N MET A 97 -2.71 11.89 -16.77
CA MET A 97 -2.04 11.72 -18.05
C MET A 97 -2.26 10.30 -18.61
N ALA A 98 -2.08 9.27 -17.80
CA ALA A 98 -2.21 7.89 -18.24
C ALA A 98 -3.66 7.55 -18.64
N GLN A 99 -4.65 8.07 -17.92
CA GLN A 99 -6.06 7.88 -18.27
C GLN A 99 -6.40 8.61 -19.59
N ASP A 100 -5.94 9.85 -19.76
CA ASP A 100 -6.16 10.61 -20.98
C ASP A 100 -5.54 9.91 -22.19
N GLU A 101 -4.29 9.43 -22.10
CA GLU A 101 -3.58 8.72 -23.18
C GLU A 101 -4.28 7.43 -23.61
N LEU A 102 -4.92 6.70 -22.70
CA LEU A 102 -5.63 5.47 -23.01
C LEU A 102 -7.12 5.67 -23.32
N GLY A 103 -7.63 6.91 -23.24
CA GLY A 103 -9.05 7.22 -23.38
C GLY A 103 -9.90 6.58 -22.26
N ILE A 104 -9.38 6.52 -21.05
CA ILE A 104 -10.05 6.01 -19.85
C ILE A 104 -10.55 7.22 -19.05
N PRO A 105 -11.80 7.21 -18.55
CA PRO A 105 -12.32 8.33 -17.77
C PRO A 105 -11.44 8.62 -16.54
N ARG A 106 -11.17 9.90 -16.28
CA ARG A 106 -10.46 10.31 -15.06
C ARG A 106 -11.23 9.85 -13.83
N GLY A 107 -10.51 9.49 -12.77
CA GLY A 107 -11.08 8.88 -11.57
C GLY A 107 -11.34 7.37 -11.64
N SER A 108 -11.07 6.72 -12.80
CA SER A 108 -11.13 5.25 -12.90
C SER A 108 -10.03 4.56 -12.10
N ILE A 109 -8.85 5.17 -12.00
CA ILE A 109 -7.80 4.72 -11.10
C ILE A 109 -8.21 5.01 -9.65
N LYS A 110 -8.06 4.02 -8.77
CA LYS A 110 -8.16 4.23 -7.33
C LYS A 110 -6.88 3.80 -6.64
N ALA A 111 -6.47 4.59 -5.66
CA ALA A 111 -5.21 4.37 -4.95
C ALA A 111 -5.36 4.55 -3.44
N THR A 112 -4.87 3.58 -2.70
CA THR A 112 -4.65 3.70 -1.26
C THR A 112 -3.21 4.14 -1.03
N VAL A 113 -3.01 5.15 -0.20
CA VAL A 113 -1.67 5.61 0.19
C VAL A 113 -1.26 4.95 1.50
N LEU A 114 -0.10 4.30 1.50
CA LEU A 114 0.54 3.89 2.74
C LEU A 114 1.12 5.11 3.47
N ILE A 115 0.58 5.40 4.62
CA ILE A 115 1.21 6.34 5.56
C ILE A 115 2.22 5.53 6.37
N GLU A 116 3.40 5.44 5.83
CA GLU A 116 4.49 4.61 6.36
C GLU A 116 5.78 5.40 6.60
N THR A 117 5.70 6.71 6.47
CA THR A 117 6.78 7.63 6.85
C THR A 117 6.25 8.66 7.84
N ILE A 118 7.10 9.09 8.78
CA ILE A 118 6.72 10.12 9.76
C ILE A 118 6.28 11.40 9.05
N LEU A 119 6.95 11.79 7.98
CA LEU A 119 6.68 13.03 7.27
C LEU A 119 5.26 13.03 6.69
N ALA A 120 4.86 11.95 6.03
CA ALA A 120 3.53 11.81 5.46
C ALA A 120 2.42 11.87 6.53
N ALA A 121 2.70 11.44 7.76
CA ALA A 121 1.73 11.48 8.85
C ALA A 121 1.28 12.91 9.21
N PHE A 122 2.09 13.91 8.92
CA PHE A 122 1.76 15.32 9.15
C PHE A 122 1.06 16.01 7.97
N GLU A 123 0.93 15.32 6.83
CA GLU A 123 0.35 15.86 5.59
C GLU A 123 -0.78 14.98 5.04
N MET A 124 -1.45 14.21 5.89
CA MET A 124 -2.50 13.27 5.46
C MET A 124 -3.69 13.97 4.81
N ASP A 125 -4.09 15.13 5.33
CA ASP A 125 -5.18 15.95 4.78
C ASP A 125 -4.84 16.44 3.37
N GLU A 126 -3.64 16.94 3.17
CA GLU A 126 -3.13 17.44 1.90
C GLU A 126 -2.94 16.30 0.89
N ILE A 127 -2.46 15.14 1.33
CA ILE A 127 -2.33 13.93 0.50
C ILE A 127 -3.70 13.50 -0.03
N LEU A 128 -4.71 13.42 0.84
CA LEU A 128 -6.08 13.10 0.43
C LEU A 128 -6.65 14.14 -0.54
N TYR A 129 -6.38 15.43 -0.31
CA TYR A 129 -6.83 16.50 -1.19
C TYR A 129 -6.21 16.39 -2.59
N GLU A 130 -4.91 16.17 -2.69
CA GLU A 130 -4.23 16.01 -3.98
C GLU A 130 -4.75 14.82 -4.77
N LEU A 131 -5.08 13.72 -4.10
CA LEU A 131 -5.61 12.50 -4.71
C LEU A 131 -7.14 12.40 -4.68
N ARG A 132 -7.89 13.45 -4.40
CA ARG A 132 -9.35 13.40 -4.14
C ARG A 132 -10.18 12.70 -5.21
N GLU A 133 -9.75 12.71 -6.47
CA GLU A 133 -10.44 12.01 -7.56
C GLU A 133 -10.08 10.51 -7.64
N HIS A 134 -8.94 10.15 -7.07
CA HIS A 134 -8.35 8.81 -7.17
C HIS A 134 -8.21 8.10 -5.81
N SER A 135 -8.47 8.78 -4.69
CA SER A 135 -8.27 8.18 -3.37
C SER A 135 -9.23 7.03 -3.10
N ALA A 136 -8.68 5.91 -2.65
CA ALA A 136 -9.40 4.82 -2.00
C ALA A 136 -9.16 4.81 -0.47
N GLY A 137 -8.40 5.78 0.04
CA GLY A 137 -8.12 5.93 1.46
C GLY A 137 -6.63 5.90 1.83
N LEU A 138 -6.38 5.85 3.13
CA LEU A 138 -5.03 5.75 3.70
C LEU A 138 -4.88 4.45 4.47
N ASN A 139 -3.67 3.91 4.49
CA ASN A 139 -3.34 2.70 5.24
C ASN A 139 -2.33 2.99 6.36
N CYS A 140 -2.56 2.39 7.54
CA CYS A 140 -1.67 2.47 8.70
C CYS A 140 -0.46 1.55 8.52
N GLY A 141 0.63 2.02 7.92
CA GLY A 141 1.89 1.28 7.86
C GLY A 141 2.49 1.10 9.25
N ARG A 142 2.99 -0.10 9.58
CA ARG A 142 3.58 -0.39 10.90
C ARG A 142 5.10 -0.40 10.85
N TRP A 143 5.68 -1.38 10.18
CA TRP A 143 7.12 -1.61 10.20
C TRP A 143 7.90 -0.45 9.59
N ASP A 144 7.50 0.02 8.44
CA ASP A 144 8.14 1.13 7.76
C ASP A 144 7.96 2.45 8.52
N TYR A 145 6.84 2.65 9.22
CA TYR A 145 6.63 3.82 10.07
C TYR A 145 7.60 3.82 11.27
N ILE A 146 7.75 2.68 11.95
CA ILE A 146 8.73 2.50 13.02
C ILE A 146 10.14 2.73 12.48
N PHE A 147 10.46 2.16 11.32
CA PHE A 147 11.77 2.34 10.69
C PHE A 147 12.02 3.80 10.30
N SER A 148 11.02 4.50 9.79
CA SER A 148 11.08 5.94 9.49
C SER A 148 11.38 6.75 10.76
N PHE A 149 10.74 6.42 11.89
CA PHE A 149 11.04 7.02 13.18
C PHE A 149 12.51 6.84 13.57
N ILE A 150 12.99 5.61 13.56
CA ILE A 150 14.39 5.28 13.88
C ILE A 150 15.35 6.05 12.97
N LYS A 151 15.08 6.07 11.66
CA LYS A 151 15.91 6.74 10.66
C LYS A 151 16.00 8.25 10.87
N LYS A 152 14.86 8.89 11.13
CA LYS A 152 14.79 10.36 11.29
C LYS A 152 15.40 10.82 12.62
N PHE A 153 15.26 10.02 13.68
CA PHE A 153 15.78 10.37 15.02
C PHE A 153 17.08 9.66 15.41
N ARG A 154 17.78 9.01 14.48
CA ARG A 154 18.98 8.18 14.74
C ARG A 154 20.10 8.88 15.50
N ASN A 155 20.17 10.22 15.47
CA ASN A 155 21.20 11.01 16.17
C ASN A 155 20.71 11.55 17.53
N ARG A 156 19.52 11.13 17.97
CA ARG A 156 18.88 11.55 19.22
C ARG A 156 18.83 10.39 20.21
N THR A 157 19.61 10.44 21.25
CA THR A 157 19.68 9.37 22.27
C THR A 157 18.39 9.23 23.09
N ASP A 158 17.62 10.30 23.22
CA ASP A 158 16.32 10.34 23.88
C ASP A 158 15.19 9.71 23.04
N PHE A 159 15.45 9.31 21.80
CA PHE A 159 14.50 8.67 20.88
C PHE A 159 14.84 7.20 20.58
N VAL A 160 15.71 6.58 21.39
CA VAL A 160 16.02 5.15 21.22
C VAL A 160 14.80 4.32 21.60
N LEU A 161 14.36 3.47 20.68
CA LEU A 161 13.27 2.53 20.91
C LEU A 161 13.77 1.24 21.59
N PRO A 162 12.91 0.56 22.36
CA PRO A 162 13.22 -0.76 22.90
C PRO A 162 13.29 -1.82 21.80
N ASP A 163 13.49 -3.08 22.20
CA ASP A 163 13.42 -4.21 21.25
C ASP A 163 12.11 -4.20 20.46
N ARG A 164 12.21 -4.60 19.19
CA ARG A 164 11.08 -4.58 18.24
C ARG A 164 9.85 -5.34 18.75
N SER A 165 10.03 -6.40 19.52
CA SER A 165 8.93 -7.18 20.09
C SER A 165 8.06 -6.38 21.06
N LEU A 166 8.61 -5.32 21.64
CA LEU A 166 7.94 -4.43 22.58
C LEU A 166 7.31 -3.21 21.89
N VAL A 167 7.59 -2.98 20.59
CA VAL A 167 7.00 -1.88 19.83
C VAL A 167 5.75 -2.37 19.09
N THR A 168 4.66 -2.41 19.83
CA THR A 168 3.34 -2.85 19.38
C THR A 168 2.45 -1.66 19.00
N MET A 169 1.32 -1.89 18.33
CA MET A 169 0.44 -0.81 17.83
C MET A 169 -0.23 0.01 18.94
N ASP A 170 -0.20 -0.47 20.17
CA ASP A 170 -0.63 0.23 21.39
C ASP A 170 0.44 1.14 22.01
N CYS A 171 1.69 1.14 21.50
CA CYS A 171 2.66 2.15 21.88
C CYS A 171 2.17 3.56 21.53
N HIS A 172 2.36 4.51 22.43
CA HIS A 172 1.79 5.86 22.34
C HIS A 172 1.98 6.52 20.97
N PHE A 173 3.19 6.51 20.39
CA PHE A 173 3.44 7.19 19.11
C PHE A 173 2.75 6.51 17.92
N LEU A 174 2.61 5.17 17.95
CA LEU A 174 1.88 4.42 16.92
C LEU A 174 0.38 4.60 17.08
N GLN A 175 -0.13 4.52 18.29
CA GLN A 175 -1.54 4.74 18.57
C GLN A 175 -1.99 6.17 18.19
N SER A 176 -1.17 7.18 18.51
CA SER A 176 -1.47 8.57 18.15
C SER A 176 -1.52 8.78 16.66
N TYR A 177 -0.58 8.18 15.92
CA TYR A 177 -0.55 8.25 14.47
C TYR A 177 -1.74 7.55 13.82
N VAL A 178 -2.12 6.38 14.31
CA VAL A 178 -3.29 5.63 13.84
C VAL A 178 -4.57 6.41 14.08
N ASN A 179 -4.77 6.94 15.29
CA ASN A 179 -5.93 7.76 15.61
C ASN A 179 -6.03 9.00 14.72
N LEU A 180 -4.90 9.65 14.43
CA LEU A 180 -4.87 10.78 13.51
C LEU A 180 -5.27 10.36 12.09
N LEU A 181 -4.78 9.22 11.61
CA LEU A 181 -5.11 8.69 10.28
C LEU A 181 -6.61 8.38 10.17
N VAL A 182 -7.17 7.65 11.11
CA VAL A 182 -8.60 7.30 11.13
C VAL A 182 -9.46 8.57 11.16
N HIS A 183 -9.15 9.49 12.08
CA HIS A 183 -9.86 10.77 12.17
C HIS A 183 -9.80 11.58 10.87
N THR A 184 -8.62 11.67 10.24
CA THR A 184 -8.43 12.42 8.99
C THR A 184 -9.21 11.77 7.84
N CYS A 185 -9.16 10.45 7.71
CA CYS A 185 -9.92 9.73 6.70
C CYS A 185 -11.43 9.96 6.87
N HIS A 186 -11.96 9.75 8.07
CA HIS A 186 -13.40 9.91 8.34
C HIS A 186 -13.86 11.35 8.11
N LYS A 187 -13.09 12.33 8.56
CA LYS A 187 -13.36 13.76 8.31
C LYS A 187 -13.48 14.07 6.82
N ARG A 188 -12.73 13.37 5.97
CA ARG A 188 -12.70 13.60 4.51
C ARG A 188 -13.57 12.62 3.72
N GLY A 189 -14.29 11.72 4.37
CA GLY A 189 -15.10 10.70 3.72
C GLY A 189 -14.27 9.66 2.95
N ALA A 190 -13.01 9.46 3.36
CA ALA A 190 -12.10 8.46 2.81
C ALA A 190 -12.02 7.23 3.74
N HIS A 191 -11.60 6.09 3.20
CA HIS A 191 -11.44 4.89 4.00
C HIS A 191 -10.12 4.91 4.79
N ALA A 192 -10.19 4.50 6.06
CA ALA A 192 -9.03 4.11 6.84
C ALA A 192 -8.82 2.60 6.72
N MET A 193 -7.58 2.17 6.53
CA MET A 193 -7.22 0.76 6.41
C MET A 193 -6.16 0.41 7.44
N GLY A 194 -6.42 -0.60 8.27
CA GLY A 194 -5.45 -1.11 9.20
C GLY A 194 -4.23 -1.72 8.51
N GLY A 195 -3.09 -1.65 9.19
CA GLY A 195 -1.85 -2.25 8.73
C GLY A 195 -1.86 -3.79 8.77
N MET A 196 -0.77 -4.41 8.36
CA MET A 196 -0.59 -5.85 8.45
C MET A 196 -0.50 -6.31 9.93
N ALA A 197 -1.19 -7.39 10.25
CA ALA A 197 -0.92 -8.12 11.49
C ALA A 197 0.47 -8.78 11.42
N ALA A 198 1.24 -8.64 12.49
CA ALA A 198 2.58 -9.23 12.58
C ALA A 198 2.58 -10.61 13.25
N GLN A 199 1.41 -11.13 13.59
CA GLN A 199 1.25 -12.44 14.24
C GLN A 199 1.32 -13.54 13.19
N ILE A 200 2.24 -14.47 13.39
CA ILE A 200 2.37 -15.67 12.55
C ILE A 200 1.83 -16.84 13.36
N PRO A 201 0.90 -17.64 12.82
CA PRO A 201 0.39 -18.81 13.52
C PRO A 201 1.51 -19.76 13.95
N ILE A 202 1.49 -20.19 15.19
CA ILE A 202 2.44 -21.14 15.75
C ILE A 202 1.86 -22.56 15.61
N LYS A 203 2.58 -23.43 14.90
CA LYS A 203 2.15 -24.81 14.71
C LYS A 203 2.07 -25.52 16.06
N ASN A 204 0.95 -26.20 16.31
CA ASN A 204 0.68 -26.97 17.53
C ASN A 204 0.58 -26.14 18.84
N ASP A 205 0.30 -24.85 18.77
CA ASP A 205 0.03 -24.03 19.94
C ASP A 205 -1.31 -23.27 19.77
N PRO A 206 -2.45 -23.92 20.02
CA PRO A 206 -3.75 -23.31 19.86
C PRO A 206 -4.00 -22.16 20.83
N ILE A 207 -3.44 -22.19 22.03
CA ILE A 207 -3.62 -21.16 23.07
C ILE A 207 -2.92 -19.86 22.64
N ALA A 208 -1.66 -19.95 22.21
CA ALA A 208 -0.92 -18.79 21.72
C ALA A 208 -1.59 -18.20 20.47
N ASN A 209 -2.13 -19.04 19.60
CA ASN A 209 -2.85 -18.59 18.40
C ASN A 209 -4.17 -17.88 18.73
N GLU A 210 -4.92 -18.34 19.71
CA GLU A 210 -6.16 -17.69 20.16
C GLU A 210 -5.87 -16.30 20.73
N ILE A 211 -4.86 -16.15 21.58
CA ILE A 211 -4.41 -14.86 22.12
C ILE A 211 -3.97 -13.92 20.99
N ALA A 212 -3.18 -14.43 20.05
CA ALA A 212 -2.71 -13.66 18.90
C ALA A 212 -3.86 -13.18 18.01
N LEU A 213 -4.86 -14.03 17.74
CA LEU A 213 -6.04 -13.69 16.93
C LEU A 213 -6.90 -12.64 17.61
N SER A 214 -7.13 -12.74 18.94
CA SER A 214 -7.85 -11.72 19.70
C SER A 214 -7.17 -10.36 19.58
N LYS A 215 -5.85 -10.32 19.75
CA LYS A 215 -5.09 -9.07 19.61
C LYS A 215 -5.13 -8.49 18.19
N VAL A 216 -5.05 -9.35 17.16
CA VAL A 216 -5.21 -8.92 15.76
C VAL A 216 -6.59 -8.32 15.52
N LYS A 217 -7.63 -8.92 16.06
CA LYS A 217 -9.00 -8.42 15.94
C LYS A 217 -9.13 -7.04 16.57
N GLU A 218 -8.67 -6.87 17.82
CA GLU A 218 -8.68 -5.57 18.51
C GLU A 218 -7.93 -4.48 17.73
N ASP A 219 -6.73 -4.81 17.19
CA ASP A 219 -5.96 -3.88 16.37
C ASP A 219 -6.74 -3.47 15.12
N LYS A 220 -7.38 -4.41 14.42
CA LYS A 220 -8.16 -4.13 13.21
C LYS A 220 -9.41 -3.29 13.47
N GLU A 221 -10.11 -3.57 14.55
CA GLU A 221 -11.29 -2.79 14.95
C GLU A 221 -10.93 -1.34 15.32
N ARG A 222 -9.73 -1.12 15.85
CA ARG A 222 -9.23 0.23 16.17
C ARG A 222 -8.70 0.99 14.95
N GLU A 223 -8.18 0.29 13.94
CA GLU A 223 -7.50 0.86 12.77
C GLU A 223 -8.43 1.10 11.56
N ALA A 224 -9.72 0.86 11.68
CA ALA A 224 -10.70 0.99 10.60
C ALA A 224 -11.69 2.15 10.79
#